data_85c3b8d8d5a767ce319203a3fe7c5e58
#
_entry.id   85c3b8d8d5a767ce319203a3fe7c5e58
#
_cell.length_a   1.000
_cell.length_b   1.000
_cell.length_c   1.000
_cell.angle_alpha   90.00
_cell.angle_beta   90.00
_cell.angle_gamma   90.00
#
_symmetry.space_group_name_H-M   'P 1'
#
loop_
_entity.id
_entity.type
_entity.pdbx_description
1 polymer ?
#
loop_
_entity_poly.entity_id
_entity_poly.type
_entity_poly.pdbx_seq_one_letter_code
_entity_poly.pdbx_strand_id
1 'polypeptide(L)'
;LIELMIVVAIIGILAAVALPAYQDYTVRAKVSEAVIAGSSAKSMLSEAFQTDSITGLTAAIVALNAVPAAQKASKYVTNVTGTAAGASPYQITVTIAANVGNGIPTGLNGKTIVFSPNVQKAIPASTSQGAIDWACGSLTVANATARGFANKGVGTLDAKYAPSECR
;
A
#
# COMPACT_ATOMS: atom_id res chain seq x y z
N LEU A 1 28.74 -41.62 -11.45
CA LEU A 1 27.92 -41.50 -10.23
C LEU A 1 28.30 -40.25 -9.40
N ILE A 2 29.60 -40.04 -9.10
CA ILE A 2 30.08 -38.88 -8.31
C ILE A 2 29.77 -37.56 -9.02
N GLU A 3 29.98 -37.48 -10.32
CA GLU A 3 29.68 -36.30 -11.14
C GLU A 3 28.19 -35.89 -11.08
N LEU A 4 27.30 -36.89 -11.17
CA LEU A 4 25.86 -36.65 -11.06
C LEU A 4 25.48 -36.14 -9.65
N MET A 5 26.07 -36.76 -8.62
CA MET A 5 25.83 -36.35 -7.23
C MET A 5 26.25 -34.91 -6.95
N ILE A 6 27.38 -34.45 -7.46
CA ILE A 6 27.87 -33.09 -7.32
C ILE A 6 26.91 -32.11 -8.00
N VAL A 7 26.46 -32.39 -9.21
CA VAL A 7 25.54 -31.55 -9.97
C VAL A 7 24.21 -31.38 -9.22
N VAL A 8 23.61 -32.48 -8.74
CA VAL A 8 22.36 -32.43 -7.98
C VAL A 8 22.53 -31.67 -6.66
N ALA A 9 23.66 -31.85 -5.97
CA ALA A 9 23.96 -31.11 -4.76
C ALA A 9 24.04 -29.59 -5.00
N ILE A 10 24.71 -29.16 -6.06
CA ILE A 10 24.82 -27.75 -6.43
C ILE A 10 23.45 -27.17 -6.79
N ILE A 11 22.66 -27.87 -7.61
CA ILE A 11 21.29 -27.46 -7.96
C ILE A 11 20.43 -27.34 -6.69
N GLY A 12 20.53 -28.28 -5.76
CA GLY A 12 19.80 -28.25 -4.49
C GLY A 12 20.14 -27.03 -3.64
N ILE A 13 21.41 -26.68 -3.53
CA ILE A 13 21.85 -25.49 -2.80
C ILE A 13 21.37 -24.21 -3.48
N LEU A 14 21.50 -24.10 -4.80
CA LEU A 14 21.03 -22.93 -5.55
C LEU A 14 19.50 -22.77 -5.45
N ALA A 15 18.75 -23.86 -5.56
CA ALA A 15 17.31 -23.83 -5.42
C ALA A 15 16.87 -23.41 -4.02
N ALA A 16 17.56 -23.87 -2.97
CA ALA A 16 17.24 -23.52 -1.58
C ALA A 16 17.34 -22.01 -1.31
N VAL A 17 18.24 -21.30 -1.99
CA VAL A 17 18.41 -19.85 -1.86
C VAL A 17 17.50 -19.09 -2.83
N ALA A 18 17.31 -19.59 -4.04
CA ALA A 18 16.56 -18.90 -5.10
C ALA A 18 15.03 -18.92 -4.87
N LEU A 19 14.47 -20.03 -4.37
CA LEU A 19 13.02 -20.16 -4.21
C LEU A 19 12.41 -19.15 -3.22
N PRO A 20 12.94 -18.91 -2.01
CA PRO A 20 12.40 -17.90 -1.10
C PRO A 20 12.47 -16.49 -1.69
N ALA A 21 13.58 -16.15 -2.34
CA ALA A 21 13.75 -14.83 -2.97
C ALA A 21 12.74 -14.60 -4.11
N TYR A 22 12.48 -15.63 -4.91
CA TYR A 22 11.48 -15.59 -5.97
C TYR A 22 10.06 -15.43 -5.42
N GLN A 23 9.73 -16.11 -4.33
CA GLN A 23 8.43 -15.97 -3.67
C GLN A 23 8.21 -14.55 -3.16
N ASP A 24 9.17 -13.97 -2.45
CA ASP A 24 9.08 -12.59 -1.96
C ASP A 24 8.93 -11.57 -3.11
N TYR A 25 9.64 -11.78 -4.22
CA TYR A 25 9.53 -10.95 -5.41
C TYR A 25 8.14 -11.03 -6.05
N THR A 26 7.58 -12.22 -6.21
CA THR A 26 6.26 -12.42 -6.80
C THR A 26 5.14 -11.87 -5.91
N VAL A 27 5.25 -12.01 -4.59
CA VAL A 27 4.31 -11.40 -3.63
C VAL A 27 4.38 -9.89 -3.72
N ARG A 28 5.58 -9.30 -3.79
CA ARG A 28 5.74 -7.85 -3.95
C ARG A 28 5.11 -7.33 -5.24
N ALA A 29 5.24 -8.04 -6.36
CA ALA A 29 4.59 -7.68 -7.61
C ALA A 29 3.06 -7.64 -7.46
N LYS A 30 2.46 -8.64 -6.81
CA LYS A 30 1.01 -8.68 -6.54
C LYS A 30 0.56 -7.58 -5.57
N VAL A 31 1.37 -7.25 -4.57
CA VAL A 31 1.11 -6.12 -3.67
C VAL A 31 1.17 -4.79 -4.43
N SER A 32 2.06 -4.66 -5.41
CA SER A 32 2.10 -3.45 -6.26
C SER A 32 0.81 -3.27 -7.07
N GLU A 33 0.16 -4.35 -7.53
CA GLU A 33 -1.17 -4.27 -8.13
C GLU A 33 -2.23 -3.80 -7.12
N ALA A 34 -2.13 -4.21 -5.86
CA ALA A 34 -3.00 -3.72 -4.80
C ALA A 34 -2.79 -2.21 -4.53
N VAL A 35 -1.55 -1.71 -4.62
CA VAL A 35 -1.25 -0.27 -4.54
C VAL A 35 -1.93 0.52 -5.66
N ILE A 36 -1.95 -0.04 -6.88
CA ILE A 36 -2.63 0.58 -8.03
C ILE A 36 -4.14 0.70 -7.78
N ALA A 37 -4.77 -0.26 -7.10
CA ALA A 37 -6.19 -0.18 -6.74
C ALA A 37 -6.51 1.03 -5.84
N GLY A 38 -5.55 1.49 -5.02
CA GLY A 38 -5.68 2.72 -4.25
C GLY A 38 -5.58 4.01 -5.07
N SER A 39 -5.13 3.94 -6.32
CA SER A 39 -4.85 5.14 -7.14
C SER A 39 -6.13 5.89 -7.53
N SER A 40 -7.24 5.21 -7.75
CA SER A 40 -8.53 5.84 -8.02
C SER A 40 -9.01 6.68 -6.84
N ALA A 41 -8.87 6.17 -5.62
CA ALA A 41 -9.19 6.90 -4.41
C ALA A 41 -8.26 8.10 -4.20
N LYS A 42 -6.95 7.97 -4.49
CA LYS A 42 -6.00 9.11 -4.45
C LYS A 42 -6.40 10.21 -5.42
N SER A 43 -6.76 9.85 -6.66
CA SER A 43 -7.21 10.83 -7.66
C SER A 43 -8.47 11.55 -7.22
N MET A 44 -9.47 10.81 -6.73
CA MET A 44 -10.72 11.37 -6.22
C MET A 44 -10.48 12.36 -5.05
N LEU A 45 -9.64 12.00 -4.09
CA LEU A 45 -9.33 12.87 -2.97
C LEU A 45 -8.51 14.10 -3.43
N SER A 46 -7.58 13.92 -4.38
CA SER A 46 -6.80 15.04 -4.92
C SER A 46 -7.68 16.05 -5.65
N GLU A 47 -8.65 15.60 -6.43
CA GLU A 47 -9.64 16.45 -7.11
C GLU A 47 -10.54 17.18 -6.10
N ALA A 48 -11.06 16.45 -5.12
CA ALA A 48 -11.91 17.01 -4.07
C ALA A 48 -11.17 18.08 -3.25
N PHE A 49 -9.89 17.90 -2.98
CA PHE A 49 -9.06 18.91 -2.32
C PHE A 49 -8.92 20.17 -3.15
N GLN A 50 -8.69 20.06 -4.46
CA GLN A 50 -8.57 21.22 -5.35
C GLN A 50 -9.88 22.00 -5.46
N THR A 51 -11.02 21.33 -5.27
CA THR A 51 -12.34 21.95 -5.37
C THR A 51 -12.77 22.65 -4.08
N ASP A 52 -12.61 21.98 -2.93
CA ASP A 52 -13.13 22.47 -1.64
C ASP A 52 -12.19 22.15 -0.45
N SER A 53 -10.89 22.13 -0.70
CA SER A 53 -9.87 21.99 0.34
C SER A 53 -10.13 20.78 1.27
N ILE A 54 -9.97 20.95 2.58
CA ILE A 54 -10.18 19.85 3.56
C ILE A 54 -11.64 19.43 3.69
N THR A 55 -12.60 20.30 3.39
CA THR A 55 -14.03 19.93 3.34
C THR A 55 -14.27 18.93 2.23
N GLY A 56 -13.68 19.20 1.05
CA GLY A 56 -13.71 18.29 -0.07
C GLY A 56 -13.07 16.93 0.25
N LEU A 57 -11.91 16.92 0.92
CA LEU A 57 -11.26 15.67 1.36
C LEU A 57 -12.19 14.85 2.27
N THR A 58 -12.83 15.50 3.22
CA THR A 58 -13.77 14.84 4.16
C THR A 58 -14.96 14.25 3.41
N ALA A 59 -15.58 15.03 2.50
CA ALA A 59 -16.69 14.59 1.69
C ALA A 59 -16.33 13.40 0.79
N ALA A 60 -15.15 13.44 0.16
CA ALA A 60 -14.64 12.36 -0.68
C ALA A 60 -14.41 11.06 0.13
N ILE A 61 -13.90 11.17 1.35
CA ILE A 61 -13.72 10.01 2.24
C ILE A 61 -15.08 9.41 2.64
N VAL A 62 -16.07 10.24 2.96
CA VAL A 62 -17.41 9.77 3.25
C VAL A 62 -17.99 9.02 2.04
N ALA A 63 -17.86 9.60 0.84
CA ALA A 63 -18.30 8.97 -0.40
C ALA A 63 -17.58 7.64 -0.67
N LEU A 64 -16.23 7.60 -0.49
CA LEU A 64 -15.44 6.38 -0.64
C LEU A 64 -15.93 5.27 0.32
N ASN A 65 -16.21 5.62 1.57
CA ASN A 65 -16.63 4.66 2.58
C ASN A 65 -18.08 4.20 2.37
N ALA A 66 -18.92 5.01 1.72
CA ALA A 66 -20.30 4.64 1.36
C ALA A 66 -20.35 3.55 0.26
N VAL A 67 -19.30 3.43 -0.56
CA VAL A 67 -19.22 2.36 -1.57
C VAL A 67 -19.03 1.01 -0.87
N PRO A 68 -19.88 -0.01 -1.16
CA PRO A 68 -19.73 -1.35 -0.59
C PRO A 68 -18.34 -1.96 -0.86
N ALA A 69 -17.78 -2.68 0.11
CA ALA A 69 -16.47 -3.31 -0.01
C ALA A 69 -16.37 -4.24 -1.23
N ALA A 70 -17.46 -4.96 -1.55
CA ALA A 70 -17.49 -5.86 -2.70
C ALA A 70 -17.27 -5.15 -4.05
N GLN A 71 -17.63 -3.87 -4.17
CA GLN A 71 -17.40 -3.07 -5.38
C GLN A 71 -15.98 -2.50 -5.47
N LYS A 72 -15.27 -2.43 -4.35
CA LYS A 72 -13.88 -1.99 -4.23
C LYS A 72 -12.90 -3.14 -4.19
N ALA A 73 -13.40 -4.37 -4.03
CA ALA A 73 -12.58 -5.57 -3.97
C ALA A 73 -12.01 -5.95 -5.35
N SER A 74 -10.82 -6.53 -5.34
CA SER A 74 -10.17 -7.11 -6.50
C SER A 74 -9.49 -8.43 -6.12
N LYS A 75 -8.79 -9.04 -7.07
CA LYS A 75 -8.05 -10.29 -6.81
C LYS A 75 -7.07 -10.19 -5.62
N TYR A 76 -6.49 -9.00 -5.39
CA TYR A 76 -5.46 -8.76 -4.37
C TYR A 76 -5.87 -7.72 -3.32
N VAL A 77 -7.09 -7.20 -3.38
CA VAL A 77 -7.62 -6.18 -2.47
C VAL A 77 -8.96 -6.61 -1.93
N THR A 78 -9.11 -6.60 -0.60
CA THR A 78 -10.38 -6.86 0.06
C THR A 78 -11.25 -5.60 0.11
N ASN A 79 -10.63 -4.46 0.39
CA ASN A 79 -11.34 -3.18 0.54
C ASN A 79 -10.37 -2.00 0.41
N VAL A 80 -10.93 -0.84 0.07
CA VAL A 80 -10.26 0.47 0.14
C VAL A 80 -11.14 1.38 0.99
N THR A 81 -10.58 1.93 2.06
CA THR A 81 -11.30 2.81 2.99
C THR A 81 -10.54 4.10 3.21
N GLY A 82 -11.24 5.13 3.65
CA GLY A 82 -10.66 6.40 4.02
C GLY A 82 -10.90 6.74 5.50
N THR A 83 -9.97 7.46 6.12
CA THR A 83 -10.10 7.97 7.48
C THR A 83 -9.84 9.47 7.49
N ALA A 84 -10.86 10.27 7.86
CA ALA A 84 -10.77 11.74 7.79
C ALA A 84 -10.07 12.37 8.99
N ALA A 85 -10.02 11.70 10.14
CA ALA A 85 -9.48 12.22 11.40
C ALA A 85 -8.40 11.32 11.99
N GLY A 86 -7.72 11.80 13.04
CA GLY A 86 -6.69 11.05 13.74
C GLY A 86 -5.27 11.62 13.56
N ALA A 87 -4.26 10.88 13.97
CA ALA A 87 -2.86 11.30 13.90
C ALA A 87 -2.33 11.48 12.47
N SER A 88 -2.91 10.74 11.52
CA SER A 88 -2.65 10.88 10.08
C SER A 88 -4.00 11.06 9.36
N PRO A 89 -4.53 12.29 9.29
CA PRO A 89 -5.85 12.55 8.73
C PRO A 89 -5.87 12.39 7.21
N TYR A 90 -7.07 12.18 6.68
CA TYR A 90 -7.38 12.04 5.24
C TYR A 90 -6.66 10.87 4.56
N GLN A 91 -6.26 9.88 5.33
CA GLN A 91 -5.56 8.71 4.79
C GLN A 91 -6.50 7.76 4.04
N ILE A 92 -5.93 7.08 3.05
CA ILE A 92 -6.54 5.94 2.35
C ILE A 92 -5.86 4.68 2.82
N THR A 93 -6.63 3.69 3.23
CA THR A 93 -6.16 2.38 3.64
C THR A 93 -6.57 1.34 2.61
N VAL A 94 -5.61 0.66 2.02
CA VAL A 94 -5.81 -0.48 1.12
C VAL A 94 -5.58 -1.76 1.91
N THR A 95 -6.59 -2.62 1.97
CA THR A 95 -6.53 -3.91 2.67
C THR A 95 -6.24 -5.03 1.68
N ILE A 96 -5.18 -5.78 1.92
CA ILE A 96 -4.71 -6.87 1.06
C ILE A 96 -5.63 -8.08 1.21
N ALA A 97 -6.02 -8.66 0.07
CA ALA A 97 -6.63 -9.98 -0.01
C ALA A 97 -5.53 -11.03 -0.23
N ALA A 98 -5.40 -11.96 0.70
CA ALA A 98 -4.44 -13.05 0.58
C ALA A 98 -5.15 -14.39 0.78
N ASN A 99 -5.07 -15.26 -0.22
CA ASN A 99 -5.64 -16.60 -0.20
C ASN A 99 -4.83 -17.54 -1.10
N VAL A 100 -5.06 -18.84 -0.97
CA VAL A 100 -4.36 -19.84 -1.74
C VAL A 100 -4.52 -19.63 -3.26
N GLY A 101 -5.70 -19.18 -3.70
CA GLY A 101 -6.02 -19.01 -5.13
C GLY A 101 -5.32 -17.82 -5.77
N ASN A 102 -4.95 -16.78 -5.01
CA ASN A 102 -4.22 -15.63 -5.55
C ASN A 102 -2.70 -15.71 -5.35
N GLY A 103 -2.23 -16.73 -4.61
CA GLY A 103 -0.81 -17.00 -4.41
C GLY A 103 -0.08 -15.92 -3.60
N ILE A 104 -0.79 -15.18 -2.75
CA ILE A 104 -0.23 -14.39 -1.66
C ILE A 104 -0.32 -15.24 -0.39
N PRO A 105 0.74 -15.32 0.43
CA PRO A 105 0.70 -16.08 1.68
C PRO A 105 -0.48 -15.66 2.56
N THR A 106 -1.27 -16.61 3.04
CA THR A 106 -2.51 -16.36 3.79
C THR A 106 -2.31 -15.53 5.05
N GLY A 107 -1.11 -15.56 5.66
CA GLY A 107 -0.74 -14.71 6.79
C GLY A 107 -0.71 -13.21 6.48
N LEU A 108 -0.77 -12.83 5.20
CA LEU A 108 -0.86 -11.43 4.77
C LEU A 108 -2.31 -10.96 4.57
N ASN A 109 -3.29 -11.84 4.74
CA ASN A 109 -4.70 -11.48 4.60
C ASN A 109 -5.11 -10.43 5.63
N GLY A 110 -5.76 -9.37 5.18
CA GLY A 110 -6.16 -8.25 6.03
C GLY A 110 -5.03 -7.27 6.40
N LYS A 111 -3.79 -7.51 5.97
CA LYS A 111 -2.70 -6.53 6.12
C LYS A 111 -2.96 -5.32 5.26
N THR A 112 -2.46 -4.16 5.69
CA THR A 112 -2.79 -2.87 5.09
C THR A 112 -1.57 -2.10 4.61
N ILE A 113 -1.78 -1.33 3.54
CA ILE A 113 -0.92 -0.23 3.10
C ILE A 113 -1.74 1.05 3.25
N VAL A 114 -1.09 2.11 3.70
CA VAL A 114 -1.73 3.40 3.96
C VAL A 114 -1.11 4.47 3.09
N PHE A 115 -1.96 5.28 2.46
CA PHE A 115 -1.58 6.48 1.74
C PHE A 115 -2.07 7.70 2.51
N SER A 116 -1.16 8.63 2.76
CA SER A 116 -1.46 9.87 3.51
C SER A 116 -1.15 11.08 2.65
N PRO A 117 -2.13 12.00 2.46
CA PRO A 117 -1.93 13.19 1.65
C PRO A 117 -1.07 14.22 2.39
N ASN A 118 -0.21 14.89 1.66
CA ASN A 118 0.57 16.02 2.11
C ASN A 118 0.48 17.15 1.09
N VAL A 119 0.46 18.38 1.53
CA VAL A 119 0.60 19.57 0.69
C VAL A 119 1.84 20.30 1.14
N GLN A 120 2.82 20.46 0.26
CA GLN A 120 4.14 21.04 0.63
C GLN A 120 4.77 20.34 1.84
N LYS A 121 4.66 19.01 1.91
CA LYS A 121 5.13 18.12 2.99
C LYS A 121 4.38 18.25 4.32
N ALA A 122 3.42 19.17 4.45
CA ALA A 122 2.60 19.36 5.63
C ALA A 122 1.26 18.61 5.53
N ILE A 123 0.62 18.40 6.66
CA ILE A 123 -0.77 17.89 6.72
C ILE A 123 -1.67 18.89 6.01
N PRO A 124 -2.59 18.45 5.12
CA PRO A 124 -3.53 19.35 4.46
C PRO A 124 -4.36 20.15 5.46
N ALA A 125 -4.43 21.44 5.27
CA ALA A 125 -5.22 22.39 6.06
C ALA A 125 -6.11 23.23 5.12
N SER A 126 -7.08 23.96 5.68
CA SER A 126 -7.97 24.82 4.89
C SER A 126 -7.25 25.94 4.12
N THR A 127 -6.07 26.32 4.58
CA THR A 127 -5.20 27.35 3.97
C THR A 127 -4.14 26.75 3.04
N SER A 128 -4.03 25.41 2.96
CA SER A 128 -3.03 24.77 2.12
C SER A 128 -3.35 24.97 0.64
N GLN A 129 -2.34 25.36 -0.14
CA GLN A 129 -2.44 25.53 -1.58
C GLN A 129 -1.39 24.69 -2.30
N GLY A 130 -1.77 24.13 -3.43
CA GLY A 130 -0.91 23.28 -4.26
C GLY A 130 -1.43 21.85 -4.42
N ALA A 131 -0.68 21.05 -5.14
CA ALA A 131 -1.02 19.67 -5.37
C ALA A 131 -0.78 18.80 -4.12
N ILE A 132 -1.60 17.76 -3.97
CA ILE A 132 -1.36 16.72 -2.97
C ILE A 132 -0.19 15.84 -3.42
N ASP A 133 0.78 15.65 -2.55
CA ASP A 133 1.80 14.62 -2.61
C ASP A 133 1.44 13.49 -1.64
N TRP A 134 1.63 12.24 -2.05
CA TRP A 134 1.17 11.08 -1.30
C TRP A 134 2.34 10.37 -0.62
N ALA A 135 2.29 10.32 0.72
CA ALA A 135 3.14 9.43 1.50
C ALA A 135 2.53 8.02 1.48
N CYS A 136 3.37 7.00 1.33
CA CYS A 136 2.97 5.60 1.43
C CYS A 136 3.62 4.96 2.66
N GLY A 137 2.85 4.20 3.42
CA GLY A 137 3.31 3.47 4.60
C GLY A 137 2.86 2.02 4.58
N SER A 138 3.79 1.12 4.88
CA SER A 138 3.55 -0.27 5.28
C SER A 138 3.71 -0.37 6.80
N LEU A 139 4.27 -1.46 7.33
CA LEU A 139 4.65 -1.52 8.77
C LEU A 139 5.71 -0.47 9.13
N THR A 140 6.33 0.16 8.15
CA THR A 140 7.29 1.26 8.28
C THR A 140 6.93 2.40 7.36
N VAL A 141 7.38 3.61 7.71
CA VAL A 141 7.24 4.85 6.96
C VAL A 141 8.59 5.53 6.75
N ALA A 142 9.67 4.74 6.68
CA ALA A 142 11.03 5.26 6.59
C ALA A 142 11.24 6.14 5.36
N ASN A 143 10.73 5.73 4.19
CA ASN A 143 10.80 6.52 2.97
C ASN A 143 10.03 7.84 3.10
N ALA A 144 8.79 7.82 3.61
CA ALA A 144 8.00 9.01 3.85
C ALA A 144 8.68 9.97 4.83
N THR A 145 9.34 9.42 5.85
CA THR A 145 10.12 10.19 6.82
C THR A 145 11.36 10.83 6.17
N ALA A 146 12.09 10.08 5.36
CA ALA A 146 13.26 10.59 4.63
C ALA A 146 12.89 11.71 3.65
N ARG A 147 11.70 11.64 3.04
CA ARG A 147 11.14 12.69 2.18
C ARG A 147 10.63 13.92 2.96
N GLY A 148 10.57 13.83 4.29
CA GLY A 148 10.14 14.92 5.17
C GLY A 148 8.63 15.11 5.24
N PHE A 149 7.82 14.10 4.92
CA PHE A 149 6.36 14.18 5.04
C PHE A 149 5.91 14.25 6.50
N ALA A 150 5.05 15.21 6.82
CA ALA A 150 4.43 15.32 8.14
C ALA A 150 3.29 14.31 8.32
N ASN A 151 2.45 14.13 7.28
CA ASN A 151 1.37 13.16 7.29
C ASN A 151 1.88 11.81 6.73
N LYS A 152 2.02 10.81 7.58
CA LYS A 152 2.56 9.49 7.23
C LYS A 152 1.91 8.41 8.08
N GLY A 153 0.79 7.89 7.61
CA GLY A 153 0.10 6.77 8.26
C GLY A 153 0.88 5.46 8.13
N VAL A 154 0.87 4.67 9.20
CA VAL A 154 1.50 3.36 9.26
C VAL A 154 0.47 2.29 8.93
N GLY A 155 0.81 1.38 8.02
CA GLY A 155 0.03 0.18 7.72
C GLY A 155 0.45 -1.02 8.58
N THR A 156 0.01 -2.19 8.18
CA THR A 156 0.33 -3.45 8.89
C THR A 156 1.03 -4.49 8.01
N LEU A 157 1.24 -4.19 6.71
CA LEU A 157 1.95 -5.07 5.81
C LEU A 157 3.45 -5.02 6.08
N ASP A 158 4.09 -6.19 6.18
CA ASP A 158 5.54 -6.27 6.37
C ASP A 158 6.30 -5.56 5.25
N ALA A 159 7.32 -4.79 5.60
CA ALA A 159 8.11 -3.98 4.69
C ALA A 159 8.72 -4.78 3.52
N LYS A 160 9.11 -6.04 3.75
CA LYS A 160 9.71 -6.90 2.72
C LYS A 160 8.77 -7.15 1.52
N TYR A 161 7.47 -7.11 1.73
CA TYR A 161 6.45 -7.30 0.69
C TYR A 161 5.92 -5.98 0.11
N ALA A 162 6.24 -4.85 0.75
CA ALA A 162 5.83 -3.55 0.28
C ALA A 162 6.72 -3.04 -0.87
N PRO A 163 6.19 -2.23 -1.81
CA PRO A 163 7.00 -1.47 -2.76
C PRO A 163 8.01 -0.56 -2.06
N SER A 164 9.08 -0.18 -2.75
CA SER A 164 10.17 0.64 -2.18
C SER A 164 9.70 1.97 -1.60
N GLU A 165 8.71 2.59 -2.22
CA GLU A 165 8.11 3.87 -1.79
C GLU A 165 7.27 3.77 -0.52
N CYS A 166 6.83 2.54 -0.14
CA CYS A 166 6.01 2.28 1.04
C CYS A 166 6.79 1.67 2.21
N ARG A 167 8.13 1.72 2.17
CA ARG A 167 9.01 1.17 3.21
C ARG A 167 9.55 2.22 4.15
#